data_9ebb7ce7f34d71df86f1700b1341192f
#
_entry.id   9ebb7ce7f34d71df86f1700b1341192f
#
_cell.length_a   1.000
_cell.length_b   1.000
_cell.length_c   1.000
_cell.angle_alpha   90.00
_cell.angle_beta   90.00
_cell.angle_gamma   90.00
#
_symmetry.space_group_name_H-M   'P 1'
#
loop_
_entity.id
_entity.type
_entity.pdbx_description
1 polymer ?
#
loop_
_entity_poly.entity_id
_entity_poly.type
_entity_poly.pdbx_seq_one_letter_code
_entity_poly.pdbx_strand_id
1 'polypeptide(L)'
;VPVVVEGDTLFHLYAKRGGRTPVDRAEDILNIMVKIGTSHSLKKDSIYIYDSEYVTDIMYGDKVILSITDQDALWQNLSRIALAEQYQPIIQNKIQELREQHSILQIAKRVLLFILVIIIQYFLFKLTNYLFKKLRRKIIWLKQNRLRSITIRDYEFLNTHRQGRVLMFFTNVIRWIVLLIQLTISVPILFAIFPQT
;
A
#
# COMPACT_ATOMS: atom_id res chain seq x y z
N VAL A 1 -23.06 5.60 18.81
CA VAL A 1 -21.70 5.12 18.58
C VAL A 1 -21.55 4.86 17.10
N PRO A 2 -20.53 5.40 16.43
CA PRO A 2 -20.28 5.12 15.02
C PRO A 2 -19.78 3.68 14.82
N VAL A 3 -20.20 3.04 13.75
CA VAL A 3 -19.60 1.82 13.23
C VAL A 3 -18.54 2.23 12.21
N VAL A 4 -17.27 1.99 12.53
CA VAL A 4 -16.12 2.42 11.72
C VAL A 4 -15.42 1.20 11.16
N VAL A 5 -15.23 1.16 9.83
CA VAL A 5 -14.53 0.07 9.14
C VAL A 5 -13.42 0.69 8.28
N GLU A 6 -12.17 0.34 8.55
CA GLU A 6 -10.98 0.88 7.86
C GLU A 6 -10.89 2.43 7.86
N GLY A 7 -11.38 3.08 8.92
CA GLY A 7 -11.39 4.54 9.06
C GLY A 7 -12.64 5.22 8.53
N ASP A 8 -13.50 4.53 7.80
CA ASP A 8 -14.76 5.07 7.29
C ASP A 8 -15.90 4.83 8.29
N THR A 9 -16.60 5.90 8.66
CA THR A 9 -17.84 5.80 9.45
C THR A 9 -19.00 5.41 8.55
N LEU A 10 -19.55 4.22 8.76
CA LEU A 10 -20.65 3.70 7.93
C LEU A 10 -22.01 4.20 8.39
N PHE A 11 -22.31 4.02 9.67
CA PHE A 11 -23.56 4.43 10.31
C PHE A 11 -23.41 4.47 11.84
N HIS A 12 -24.48 4.83 12.55
CA HIS A 12 -24.46 4.96 14.00
C HIS A 12 -25.44 3.97 14.67
N LEU A 13 -25.02 3.45 15.83
CA LEU A 13 -25.84 2.63 16.72
C LEU A 13 -26.17 3.40 17.98
N TYR A 14 -27.39 3.28 18.45
CA TYR A 14 -27.93 4.07 19.57
C TYR A 14 -28.36 3.20 20.74
N ALA A 15 -28.91 2.03 20.49
CA ALA A 15 -29.53 1.19 21.50
C ALA A 15 -28.66 0.06 22.05
N LYS A 16 -28.86 -0.31 23.30
CA LYS A 16 -28.35 -1.57 23.87
C LYS A 16 -29.21 -2.75 23.41
N ARG A 17 -28.59 -3.93 23.25
CA ARG A 17 -29.31 -5.15 22.92
C ARG A 17 -28.74 -6.36 23.66
N GLY A 18 -29.57 -7.13 24.35
CA GLY A 18 -29.14 -8.38 24.98
C GLY A 18 -27.95 -8.23 25.91
N GLY A 19 -27.90 -7.14 26.68
CA GLY A 19 -26.81 -6.85 27.61
C GLY A 19 -25.55 -6.22 26.91
N ARG A 20 -25.49 -6.17 25.58
CA ARG A 20 -24.40 -5.53 24.82
C ARG A 20 -24.65 -4.04 24.68
N THR A 21 -23.59 -3.27 24.89
CA THR A 21 -23.61 -1.82 24.67
C THR A 21 -23.56 -1.50 23.16
N PRO A 22 -23.90 -0.26 22.74
CA PRO A 22 -23.71 0.15 21.35
C PRO A 22 -22.25 0.04 20.86
N VAL A 23 -21.26 0.15 21.76
CA VAL A 23 -19.84 -0.03 21.44
C VAL A 23 -19.55 -1.50 21.14
N ASP A 24 -19.98 -2.42 22.00
CA ASP A 24 -19.78 -3.87 21.80
C ASP A 24 -20.45 -4.32 20.49
N ARG A 25 -21.65 -3.79 20.20
CA ARG A 25 -22.37 -4.09 18.95
C ARG A 25 -21.61 -3.58 17.73
N ALA A 26 -21.04 -2.39 17.80
CA ALA A 26 -20.25 -1.81 16.70
C ALA A 26 -18.99 -2.67 16.43
N GLU A 27 -18.31 -3.14 17.46
CA GLU A 27 -17.15 -4.02 17.35
C GLU A 27 -17.51 -5.39 16.78
N ASP A 28 -18.62 -5.98 17.20
CA ASP A 28 -19.12 -7.25 16.64
C ASP A 28 -19.40 -7.12 15.13
N ILE A 29 -20.08 -6.04 14.72
CA ILE A 29 -20.40 -5.76 13.32
C ILE A 29 -19.11 -5.61 12.50
N LEU A 30 -18.17 -4.83 13.00
CA LEU A 30 -16.85 -4.67 12.38
C LEU A 30 -16.19 -6.04 12.16
N ASN A 31 -16.10 -6.86 13.20
CA ASN A 31 -15.46 -8.17 13.14
C ASN A 31 -16.15 -9.10 12.14
N ILE A 32 -17.48 -9.08 12.08
CA ILE A 32 -18.26 -9.88 11.14
C ILE A 32 -18.03 -9.38 9.70
N MET A 33 -18.11 -8.08 9.47
CA MET A 33 -17.89 -7.49 8.13
C MET A 33 -16.49 -7.78 7.60
N VAL A 34 -15.45 -7.57 8.40
CA VAL A 34 -14.07 -7.89 8.04
C VAL A 34 -13.92 -9.38 7.74
N LYS A 35 -14.47 -10.26 8.57
CA LYS A 35 -14.43 -11.71 8.36
C LYS A 35 -15.11 -12.13 7.05
N ILE A 36 -16.24 -11.52 6.70
CA ILE A 36 -16.94 -11.78 5.43
C ILE A 36 -16.14 -11.22 4.25
N GLY A 37 -15.63 -9.99 4.36
CA GLY A 37 -14.89 -9.32 3.29
C GLY A 37 -13.54 -9.98 2.98
N THR A 38 -12.83 -10.48 4.00
CA THR A 38 -11.51 -11.11 3.82
C THR A 38 -11.55 -12.60 3.52
N SER A 39 -12.70 -13.25 3.72
CA SER A 39 -12.85 -14.71 3.53
C SER A 39 -12.99 -15.08 2.05
N HIS A 40 -12.05 -15.87 1.55
CA HIS A 40 -12.07 -16.43 0.20
C HIS A 40 -13.01 -17.64 0.05
N SER A 41 -13.38 -18.28 1.15
CA SER A 41 -14.19 -19.52 1.15
C SER A 41 -15.70 -19.28 1.22
N LEU A 42 -16.13 -18.06 1.55
CA LEU A 42 -17.54 -17.75 1.62
C LEU A 42 -18.10 -17.52 0.22
N LYS A 43 -19.12 -18.30 -0.14
CA LYS A 43 -19.86 -18.12 -1.39
C LYS A 43 -20.32 -16.67 -1.50
N LYS A 44 -20.55 -16.22 -2.73
CA LYS A 44 -21.05 -14.88 -3.05
C LYS A 44 -22.56 -14.82 -2.71
N ASP A 45 -22.88 -14.99 -1.42
CA ASP A 45 -24.26 -14.87 -0.94
C ASP A 45 -24.67 -13.40 -0.97
N SER A 46 -25.91 -13.13 -1.26
CA SER A 46 -26.45 -11.78 -1.21
C SER A 46 -26.74 -11.39 0.25
N ILE A 47 -26.57 -10.11 0.53
CA ILE A 47 -27.02 -9.55 1.79
C ILE A 47 -28.51 -9.28 1.67
N TYR A 48 -29.28 -9.78 2.61
CA TYR A 48 -30.72 -9.64 2.64
C TYR A 48 -31.22 -9.19 4.01
N ILE A 49 -32.43 -8.66 4.04
CA ILE A 49 -33.12 -8.21 5.24
C ILE A 49 -34.07 -9.33 5.67
N TYR A 50 -34.02 -9.70 6.93
CA TYR A 50 -34.94 -10.61 7.58
C TYR A 50 -35.68 -9.89 8.70
N ASP A 51 -36.96 -9.64 8.51
CA ASP A 51 -37.79 -8.98 9.53
C ASP A 51 -38.46 -9.98 10.41
N SER A 52 -38.31 -9.81 11.73
CA SER A 52 -38.96 -10.63 12.76
C SER A 52 -39.80 -9.75 13.68
N GLU A 53 -40.57 -10.36 14.57
CA GLU A 53 -41.48 -9.65 15.47
C GLU A 53 -40.78 -8.57 16.31
N TYR A 54 -39.56 -8.82 16.77
CA TYR A 54 -38.83 -7.93 17.69
C TYR A 54 -37.64 -7.19 17.08
N VAL A 55 -37.13 -7.67 15.98
CA VAL A 55 -35.93 -7.08 15.36
C VAL A 55 -35.95 -7.27 13.85
N THR A 56 -35.26 -6.38 13.13
CA THR A 56 -34.98 -6.52 11.69
C THR A 56 -33.48 -6.78 11.53
N ASP A 57 -33.15 -7.96 11.02
CA ASP A 57 -31.78 -8.41 10.86
C ASP A 57 -31.29 -8.18 9.41
N ILE A 58 -30.08 -7.65 9.27
CA ILE A 58 -29.33 -7.67 7.99
C ILE A 58 -28.42 -8.89 8.02
N MET A 59 -28.65 -9.80 7.10
CA MET A 59 -28.03 -11.12 7.07
C MET A 59 -27.15 -11.33 5.85
N TYR A 60 -26.12 -12.17 6.03
CA TYR A 60 -25.28 -12.71 4.96
C TYR A 60 -25.29 -14.24 5.06
N GLY A 61 -26.04 -14.92 4.19
CA GLY A 61 -26.35 -16.33 4.35
C GLY A 61 -27.01 -16.58 5.71
N ASP A 62 -26.47 -17.47 6.50
CA ASP A 62 -26.98 -17.80 7.86
C ASP A 62 -26.41 -16.90 8.96
N LYS A 63 -25.61 -15.88 8.63
CA LYS A 63 -24.96 -15.01 9.60
C LYS A 63 -25.65 -13.67 9.69
N VAL A 64 -26.00 -13.28 10.92
CA VAL A 64 -26.50 -11.94 11.21
C VAL A 64 -25.32 -10.97 11.26
N ILE A 65 -25.34 -9.94 10.41
CA ILE A 65 -24.37 -8.84 10.43
C ILE A 65 -24.78 -7.78 11.42
N LEU A 66 -26.03 -7.33 11.32
CA LEU A 66 -26.61 -6.27 12.13
C LEU A 66 -28.05 -6.62 12.49
N SER A 67 -28.42 -6.41 13.74
CA SER A 67 -29.82 -6.46 14.20
C SER A 67 -30.27 -5.07 14.59
N ILE A 68 -31.34 -4.59 13.99
CA ILE A 68 -31.93 -3.28 14.22
C ILE A 68 -33.12 -3.44 15.18
N THR A 69 -33.11 -2.68 16.26
CA THR A 69 -34.19 -2.63 17.27
C THR A 69 -35.10 -1.42 17.00
N ASP A 70 -36.30 -1.46 17.61
CA ASP A 70 -37.21 -0.30 17.57
C ASP A 70 -36.54 0.97 18.13
N GLN A 71 -35.70 0.85 19.15
CA GLN A 71 -34.96 1.98 19.69
C GLN A 71 -33.94 2.57 18.70
N ASP A 72 -33.23 1.72 17.94
CA ASP A 72 -32.31 2.20 16.91
C ASP A 72 -33.07 2.98 15.80
N ALA A 73 -34.25 2.48 15.41
CA ALA A 73 -35.11 3.07 14.40
C ALA A 73 -35.72 4.42 14.88
N LEU A 74 -36.21 4.48 16.13
CA LEU A 74 -36.77 5.70 16.71
C LEU A 74 -35.77 6.87 16.74
N TRP A 75 -34.49 6.62 17.02
CA TRP A 75 -33.46 7.65 16.98
C TRP A 75 -33.25 8.28 15.61
N GLN A 76 -33.62 7.56 14.55
CA GLN A 76 -33.52 8.02 13.15
C GLN A 76 -34.89 8.49 12.61
N ASN A 77 -35.96 8.45 13.41
CA ASN A 77 -37.33 8.72 12.98
C ASN A 77 -37.79 7.84 11.81
N LEU A 78 -37.34 6.57 11.78
CA LEU A 78 -37.64 5.60 10.72
C LEU A 78 -38.28 4.33 11.32
N SER A 79 -38.88 3.52 10.47
CA SER A 79 -39.22 2.14 10.83
C SER A 79 -37.96 1.26 10.79
N ARG A 80 -37.99 0.11 11.48
CA ARG A 80 -36.86 -0.85 11.46
C ARG A 80 -36.51 -1.28 10.03
N ILE A 81 -37.52 -1.56 9.22
CA ILE A 81 -37.35 -1.98 7.82
C ILE A 81 -36.72 -0.86 6.99
N ALA A 82 -37.24 0.37 7.10
CA ALA A 82 -36.67 1.51 6.37
C ALA A 82 -35.21 1.78 6.75
N LEU A 83 -34.87 1.63 8.03
CA LEU A 83 -33.50 1.77 8.50
C LEU A 83 -32.60 0.62 7.98
N ALA A 84 -33.13 -0.60 7.92
CA ALA A 84 -32.43 -1.74 7.35
C ALA A 84 -32.17 -1.55 5.84
N GLU A 85 -33.15 -1.07 5.10
CA GLU A 85 -33.02 -0.75 3.67
C GLU A 85 -31.98 0.35 3.41
N GLN A 86 -31.86 1.31 4.32
CA GLN A 86 -30.81 2.35 4.24
C GLN A 86 -29.41 1.78 4.53
N TYR A 87 -29.27 0.90 5.53
CA TYR A 87 -27.97 0.35 5.95
C TYR A 87 -27.49 -0.81 5.09
N GLN A 88 -28.40 -1.61 4.50
CA GLN A 88 -28.05 -2.73 3.65
C GLN A 88 -27.08 -2.38 2.51
N PRO A 89 -27.33 -1.37 1.66
CA PRO A 89 -26.40 -1.03 0.58
C PRO A 89 -25.06 -0.52 1.10
N ILE A 90 -25.02 0.18 2.23
CA ILE A 90 -23.78 0.67 2.84
C ILE A 90 -22.92 -0.52 3.26
N ILE A 91 -23.51 -1.49 3.96
CA ILE A 91 -22.84 -2.71 4.40
C ILE A 91 -22.38 -3.55 3.19
N GLN A 92 -23.26 -3.69 2.19
CA GLN A 92 -22.95 -4.45 0.98
C GLN A 92 -21.76 -3.87 0.21
N ASN A 93 -21.76 -2.56 0.00
CA ASN A 93 -20.68 -1.87 -0.70
C ASN A 93 -19.35 -1.99 0.06
N LYS A 94 -19.37 -1.83 1.40
CA LYS A 94 -18.14 -1.94 2.20
C LYS A 94 -17.60 -3.37 2.23
N ILE A 95 -18.46 -4.39 2.34
CA ILE A 95 -18.04 -5.79 2.25
C ILE A 95 -17.47 -6.10 0.86
N GLN A 96 -18.04 -5.56 -0.20
CA GLN A 96 -17.52 -5.73 -1.55
C GLN A 96 -16.15 -5.05 -1.72
N GLU A 97 -15.98 -3.84 -1.20
CA GLU A 97 -14.71 -3.12 -1.19
C GLU A 97 -13.61 -3.93 -0.46
N LEU A 98 -13.89 -4.40 0.76
CA LEU A 98 -12.99 -5.27 1.52
C LEU A 98 -12.60 -6.53 0.73
N ARG A 99 -13.56 -7.15 0.04
CA ARG A 99 -13.32 -8.34 -0.79
C ARG A 99 -12.45 -8.05 -2.00
N GLU A 100 -12.66 -6.92 -2.65
CA GLU A 100 -11.83 -6.50 -3.78
C GLU A 100 -10.40 -6.21 -3.35
N GLN A 101 -10.21 -5.50 -2.24
CA GLN A 101 -8.88 -5.19 -1.69
C GLN A 101 -8.08 -6.45 -1.32
N HIS A 102 -8.75 -7.47 -0.78
CA HIS A 102 -8.14 -8.73 -0.35
C HIS A 102 -8.21 -9.85 -1.40
N SER A 103 -8.63 -9.54 -2.63
CA SER A 103 -8.72 -10.56 -3.67
C SER A 103 -7.33 -11.12 -4.05
N ILE A 104 -7.24 -12.44 -4.29
CA ILE A 104 -5.99 -13.10 -4.71
C ILE A 104 -5.41 -12.43 -5.97
N LEU A 105 -6.29 -11.96 -6.86
CA LEU A 105 -5.89 -11.26 -8.08
C LEU A 105 -5.17 -9.93 -7.78
N GLN A 106 -5.64 -9.17 -6.79
CA GLN A 106 -4.99 -7.92 -6.35
C GLN A 106 -3.64 -8.20 -5.72
N ILE A 107 -3.55 -9.23 -4.86
CA ILE A 107 -2.28 -9.67 -4.27
C ILE A 107 -1.30 -10.11 -5.36
N ALA A 108 -1.77 -10.92 -6.31
CA ALA A 108 -0.95 -11.37 -7.45
C ALA A 108 -0.43 -10.21 -8.31
N LYS A 109 -1.27 -9.20 -8.60
CA LYS A 109 -0.87 -7.99 -9.31
C LYS A 109 0.20 -7.20 -8.53
N ARG A 110 0.05 -7.04 -7.22
CA ARG A 110 1.04 -6.34 -6.37
C ARG A 110 2.37 -7.09 -6.34
N VAL A 111 2.35 -8.42 -6.20
CA VAL A 111 3.57 -9.26 -6.23
C VAL A 111 4.25 -9.18 -7.60
N LEU A 112 3.50 -9.24 -8.69
CA LEU A 112 4.05 -9.11 -10.05
C LEU A 112 4.72 -7.74 -10.24
N LEU A 113 4.08 -6.67 -9.79
CA LEU A 113 4.60 -5.30 -9.88
C LEU A 113 5.86 -5.13 -9.03
N PHE A 114 5.90 -5.72 -7.84
CA PHE A 114 7.08 -5.76 -6.98
C PHE A 114 8.27 -6.44 -7.68
N ILE A 115 8.05 -7.61 -8.27
CA ILE A 115 9.08 -8.34 -9.04
C ILE A 115 9.56 -7.50 -10.22
N LEU A 116 8.65 -6.86 -10.95
CA LEU A 116 8.98 -5.99 -12.09
C LEU A 116 9.89 -4.83 -11.67
N VAL A 117 9.61 -4.17 -10.54
CA VAL A 117 10.45 -3.08 -10.02
C VAL A 117 11.86 -3.59 -9.68
N ILE A 118 11.98 -4.78 -9.07
CA ILE A 118 13.29 -5.39 -8.79
C ILE A 118 14.07 -5.66 -10.07
N ILE A 119 13.43 -6.17 -11.11
CA ILE A 119 14.05 -6.43 -12.41
C ILE A 119 14.54 -5.14 -13.03
N ILE A 120 13.71 -4.10 -13.07
CA ILE A 120 14.09 -2.77 -13.57
C ILE A 120 15.30 -2.24 -12.79
N GLN A 121 15.28 -2.34 -11.46
CA GLN A 121 16.37 -1.89 -10.62
C GLN A 121 17.68 -2.64 -10.91
N TYR A 122 17.62 -3.95 -11.12
CA TYR A 122 18.77 -4.75 -11.52
C TYR A 122 19.36 -4.26 -12.84
N PHE A 123 18.53 -3.98 -13.85
CA PHE A 123 18.99 -3.44 -15.13
C PHE A 123 19.61 -2.05 -14.99
N LEU A 124 19.03 -1.19 -14.16
CA LEU A 124 19.58 0.14 -13.88
C LEU A 124 20.95 0.05 -13.20
N PHE A 125 21.13 -0.84 -12.23
CA PHE A 125 22.44 -1.11 -11.61
C PHE A 125 23.47 -1.59 -12.65
N LYS A 126 23.08 -2.51 -13.51
CA LYS A 126 23.93 -3.04 -14.57
C LYS A 126 24.33 -1.95 -15.57
N LEU A 127 23.36 -1.11 -15.97
CA LEU A 127 23.58 0.03 -16.86
C LEU A 127 24.55 1.06 -16.24
N THR A 128 24.32 1.45 -15.00
CA THR A 128 25.19 2.36 -14.25
C THR A 128 26.62 1.84 -14.20
N ASN A 129 26.80 0.57 -13.82
CA ASN A 129 28.12 -0.05 -13.79
C ASN A 129 28.79 -0.11 -15.17
N TYR A 130 28.02 -0.40 -16.21
CA TYR A 130 28.53 -0.41 -17.59
C TYR A 130 28.99 0.98 -18.04
N LEU A 131 28.19 2.03 -17.80
CA LEU A 131 28.53 3.42 -18.14
C LEU A 131 29.80 3.88 -17.42
N PHE A 132 29.91 3.62 -16.11
CA PHE A 132 31.10 3.98 -15.35
C PHE A 132 32.34 3.15 -15.75
N LYS A 133 32.16 1.89 -16.15
CA LYS A 133 33.27 1.10 -16.74
C LYS A 133 33.74 1.69 -18.06
N LYS A 134 32.84 2.16 -18.92
CA LYS A 134 33.16 2.84 -20.18
C LYS A 134 33.88 4.18 -19.93
N LEU A 135 33.38 4.93 -18.92
CA LEU A 135 34.00 6.21 -18.52
C LEU A 135 35.43 6.02 -18.00
N ARG A 136 35.66 5.01 -17.14
CA ARG A 136 37.02 4.67 -16.66
C ARG A 136 37.98 4.33 -17.79
N ARG A 137 37.54 3.54 -18.79
CA ARG A 137 38.37 3.23 -19.97
C ARG A 137 38.73 4.50 -20.74
N LYS A 138 37.79 5.42 -20.89
CA LYS A 138 38.02 6.71 -21.57
C LYS A 138 39.01 7.57 -20.79
N ILE A 139 38.93 7.59 -19.46
CA ILE A 139 39.89 8.31 -18.60
C ILE A 139 41.29 7.72 -18.73
N ILE A 140 41.44 6.39 -18.75
CA ILE A 140 42.72 5.73 -18.93
C ILE A 140 43.34 6.08 -20.32
N TRP A 141 42.52 6.05 -21.35
CA TRP A 141 42.94 6.45 -22.71
C TRP A 141 43.38 7.91 -22.80
N LEU A 142 42.60 8.85 -22.20
CA LEU A 142 42.96 10.26 -22.10
C LEU A 142 44.31 10.45 -21.36
N LYS A 143 44.52 9.69 -20.27
CA LYS A 143 45.77 9.74 -19.52
C LYS A 143 46.98 9.39 -20.40
N GLN A 144 46.84 8.41 -21.27
CA GLN A 144 47.93 7.96 -22.14
C GLN A 144 48.20 8.90 -23.31
N ASN A 145 47.15 9.54 -23.86
CA ASN A 145 47.26 10.22 -25.14
C ASN A 145 47.17 11.77 -25.09
N ARG A 146 46.63 12.35 -24.00
CA ARG A 146 46.32 13.79 -23.98
C ARG A 146 46.62 14.54 -22.68
N LEU A 147 46.93 13.89 -21.58
CA LEU A 147 47.25 14.59 -20.35
C LEU A 147 48.71 15.04 -20.38
N ARG A 148 48.91 16.36 -20.33
CA ARG A 148 50.23 16.97 -20.10
C ARG A 148 50.34 17.39 -18.63
N SER A 149 51.59 17.37 -18.09
CA SER A 149 51.86 17.88 -16.74
C SER A 149 51.48 19.36 -16.66
N ILE A 150 50.74 19.74 -15.63
CA ILE A 150 50.43 21.16 -15.36
C ILE A 150 51.56 21.70 -14.48
N THR A 151 52.41 22.52 -15.11
CA THR A 151 53.47 23.27 -14.43
C THR A 151 52.99 24.70 -14.19
N ILE A 152 53.01 25.15 -12.92
CA ILE A 152 52.75 26.52 -12.50
C ILE A 152 54.00 27.02 -11.79
N ARG A 153 54.68 28.02 -12.37
CA ARG A 153 55.91 28.66 -11.84
C ARG A 153 56.98 27.65 -11.40
N ASP A 154 57.51 26.82 -12.31
CA ASP A 154 58.56 25.82 -12.07
C ASP A 154 58.27 24.70 -11.04
N TYR A 155 57.08 24.63 -10.51
CA TYR A 155 56.62 23.51 -9.69
C TYR A 155 55.62 22.62 -10.45
N GLU A 156 55.93 21.31 -10.60
CA GLU A 156 54.97 20.31 -11.09
C GLU A 156 53.88 20.08 -10.02
N PHE A 157 52.81 20.89 -10.08
CA PHE A 157 51.72 20.83 -9.11
C PHE A 157 50.91 19.52 -9.20
N LEU A 158 50.77 18.98 -10.43
CA LEU A 158 50.07 17.71 -10.70
C LEU A 158 50.76 16.94 -11.82
N ASN A 159 51.55 15.95 -11.43
CA ASN A 159 52.10 14.96 -12.33
C ASN A 159 50.97 14.15 -12.99
N THR A 160 51.08 13.77 -14.26
CA THR A 160 50.09 13.03 -15.06
C THR A 160 49.55 11.80 -14.34
N HIS A 161 50.38 11.16 -13.51
CA HIS A 161 49.99 10.04 -12.67
C HIS A 161 49.06 10.41 -11.50
N ARG A 162 49.23 11.59 -10.91
CA ARG A 162 48.36 12.09 -9.83
C ARG A 162 47.00 12.55 -10.37
N GLN A 163 46.99 13.25 -11.52
CA GLN A 163 45.76 13.68 -12.21
C GLN A 163 44.85 12.47 -12.53
N GLY A 164 45.42 11.41 -13.08
CA GLY A 164 44.66 10.20 -13.40
C GLY A 164 44.07 9.49 -12.16
N ARG A 165 44.82 9.52 -11.03
CA ARG A 165 44.35 8.95 -9.77
C ARG A 165 43.18 9.73 -9.16
N VAL A 166 43.30 11.04 -9.14
CA VAL A 166 42.26 11.95 -8.66
C VAL A 166 41.00 11.81 -9.50
N LEU A 167 41.13 11.77 -10.84
CA LEU A 167 39.97 11.60 -11.72
C LEU A 167 39.26 10.24 -11.55
N MET A 168 40.03 9.18 -11.34
CA MET A 168 39.46 7.86 -11.02
C MET A 168 38.77 7.83 -9.65
N PHE A 169 39.33 8.51 -8.65
CA PHE A 169 38.73 8.63 -7.31
C PHE A 169 37.38 9.34 -7.41
N PHE A 170 37.32 10.52 -8.05
CA PHE A 170 36.06 11.23 -8.24
C PHE A 170 35.06 10.42 -9.06
N THR A 171 35.46 9.70 -10.09
CA THR A 171 34.59 8.83 -10.87
C THR A 171 33.99 7.72 -9.99
N ASN A 172 34.75 7.17 -9.04
CA ASN A 172 34.25 6.18 -8.11
C ASN A 172 33.27 6.79 -7.10
N VAL A 173 33.58 7.94 -6.54
CA VAL A 173 32.71 8.65 -5.60
C VAL A 173 31.37 8.97 -6.26
N ILE A 174 31.39 9.56 -7.45
CA ILE A 174 30.19 9.88 -8.23
C ILE A 174 29.37 8.62 -8.52
N ARG A 175 30.03 7.52 -8.88
CA ARG A 175 29.34 6.24 -9.07
C ARG A 175 28.60 5.80 -7.81
N TRP A 176 29.23 5.87 -6.63
CA TRP A 176 28.60 5.50 -5.38
C TRP A 176 27.43 6.42 -5.02
N ILE A 177 27.57 7.72 -5.27
CA ILE A 177 26.48 8.70 -5.08
C ILE A 177 25.28 8.34 -5.98
N VAL A 178 25.52 8.07 -7.27
CA VAL A 178 24.46 7.66 -8.21
C VAL A 178 23.76 6.38 -7.76
N LEU A 179 24.51 5.37 -7.30
CA LEU A 179 23.95 4.13 -6.78
C LEU A 179 23.13 4.35 -5.51
N LEU A 180 23.57 5.24 -4.62
CA LEU A 180 22.84 5.62 -3.41
C LEU A 180 21.52 6.34 -3.75
N ILE A 181 21.55 7.33 -4.63
CA ILE A 181 20.36 8.04 -5.10
C ILE A 181 19.37 7.05 -5.72
N GLN A 182 19.85 6.13 -6.54
CA GLN A 182 19.03 5.11 -7.20
C GLN A 182 18.35 4.19 -6.17
N LEU A 183 19.06 3.79 -5.12
CA LEU A 183 18.52 3.00 -4.02
C LEU A 183 17.49 3.79 -3.21
N THR A 184 17.78 5.06 -2.88
CA THR A 184 16.88 5.94 -2.11
C THR A 184 15.55 6.18 -2.82
N ILE A 185 15.55 6.23 -4.16
CA ILE A 185 14.31 6.37 -4.95
C ILE A 185 13.55 5.04 -5.02
N SER A 186 14.26 3.91 -5.14
CA SER A 186 13.63 2.58 -5.33
C SER A 186 12.95 2.06 -4.08
N VAL A 187 13.51 2.34 -2.89
CA VAL A 187 13.00 1.82 -1.61
C VAL A 187 11.57 2.32 -1.33
N PRO A 188 11.26 3.63 -1.38
CA PRO A 188 9.88 4.11 -1.19
C PRO A 188 8.89 3.53 -2.19
N ILE A 189 9.30 3.36 -3.45
CA ILE A 189 8.45 2.76 -4.49
C ILE A 189 8.09 1.31 -4.14
N LEU A 190 9.05 0.52 -3.64
CA LEU A 190 8.79 -0.85 -3.19
C LEU A 190 7.82 -0.90 -2.01
N PHE A 191 7.96 0.03 -1.05
CA PHE A 191 7.03 0.11 0.08
C PHE A 191 5.63 0.61 -0.32
N ALA A 192 5.52 1.50 -1.31
CA ALA A 192 4.24 1.99 -1.79
C ALA A 192 3.38 0.92 -2.51
N ILE A 193 3.99 -0.18 -2.97
CA ILE A 193 3.27 -1.30 -3.61
C ILE A 193 2.45 -2.10 -2.58
N PHE A 194 2.93 -2.17 -1.34
CA PHE A 194 2.21 -2.81 -0.24
C PHE A 194 1.76 -1.71 0.73
N PRO A 195 0.50 -1.23 0.63
CA PRO A 195 -0.03 -0.34 1.65
C PRO A 195 0.04 -1.08 2.99
N GLN A 196 0.65 -0.44 3.97
CA GLN A 196 0.71 -0.97 5.32
C GLN A 196 -0.74 -1.04 5.84
N THR A 197 -1.16 -2.24 6.17
CA THR A 197 -2.34 -2.50 7.00
C THR A 197 -2.13 -1.91 8.39
#